data_2fce31523e2c2ee6f16e2cfb316ad525
#
_entry.id   2fce31523e2c2ee6f16e2cfb316ad525
#
_cell.length_a   1.000
_cell.length_b   1.000
_cell.length_c   1.000
_cell.angle_alpha   90.00
_cell.angle_beta   90.00
_cell.angle_gamma   90.00
#
_symmetry.space_group_name_H-M   'P 1'
#
loop_
_entity.id
_entity.type
_entity.pdbx_description
1 polymer ?
#
loop_
_entity_poly.entity_id
_entity_poly.type
_entity_poly.pdbx_seq_one_letter_code
_entity_poly.pdbx_strand_id
1 'polypeptide(L)'
;ARTMLAGKILGNSILALGTVVATVALAAVGMLATGQDILLGELGTALIWFGILFAFGFVLLAAMYAAAAALVSRQEDIGSVTSPVMMLVMIPFFLIIFFFDNPQVLTVMSYVPFSAPTAMPMRLYFGDAAWWEPIVSLGVLLVSIGIVLWAGSRIYENSIMRTGARVKLADAIKG
;
A
#
# COMPACT_ATOMS: atom_id res chain seq x y z
N ALA A 1 -6.05 -23.30 -2.80
CA ALA A 1 -4.92 -22.45 -2.43
C ALA A 1 -5.15 -20.99 -2.82
N ARG A 2 -5.38 -20.67 -4.10
CA ARG A 2 -5.62 -19.28 -4.60
C ARG A 2 -6.81 -18.61 -3.91
N THR A 3 -7.91 -19.33 -3.71
CA THR A 3 -9.12 -18.84 -3.02
C THR A 3 -8.89 -18.51 -1.55
N MET A 4 -8.10 -19.30 -0.82
CA MET A 4 -7.76 -19.02 0.59
C MET A 4 -6.88 -17.79 0.74
N LEU A 5 -5.91 -17.60 -0.16
CA LEU A 5 -5.00 -16.45 -0.15
C LEU A 5 -5.76 -15.17 -0.49
N ALA A 6 -6.60 -15.22 -1.52
CA ALA A 6 -7.49 -14.13 -1.88
C ALA A 6 -8.46 -13.77 -0.75
N GLY A 7 -9.04 -14.77 -0.05
CA GLY A 7 -9.92 -14.54 1.08
C GLY A 7 -9.25 -13.84 2.25
N LYS A 8 -8.01 -14.22 2.60
CA LYS A 8 -7.24 -13.54 3.66
C LYS A 8 -6.88 -12.10 3.29
N ILE A 9 -6.43 -11.87 2.05
CA ILE A 9 -6.10 -10.52 1.56
C ILE A 9 -7.35 -9.65 1.59
N LEU A 10 -8.47 -10.13 1.05
CA LEU A 10 -9.74 -9.40 1.05
C LEU A 10 -10.26 -9.14 2.46
N GLY A 11 -10.25 -10.13 3.35
CA GLY A 11 -10.71 -9.97 4.73
C GLY A 11 -9.90 -8.90 5.48
N ASN A 12 -8.57 -8.95 5.40
CA ASN A 12 -7.71 -7.94 6.03
C ASN A 12 -7.88 -6.56 5.38
N SER A 13 -8.08 -6.52 4.06
CA SER A 13 -8.31 -5.24 3.34
C SER A 13 -9.63 -4.58 3.74
N ILE A 14 -10.69 -5.36 3.94
CA ILE A 14 -11.97 -4.85 4.43
C ILE A 14 -11.85 -4.25 5.84
N LEU A 15 -11.15 -4.93 6.74
CA LEU A 15 -10.90 -4.42 8.10
C LEU A 15 -10.07 -3.14 8.08
N ALA A 16 -9.01 -3.10 7.29
CA ALA A 16 -8.18 -1.91 7.13
C ALA A 16 -8.97 -0.74 6.52
N LEU A 17 -9.76 -1.01 5.49
CA LEU A 17 -10.65 -0.01 4.88
C LEU A 17 -11.65 0.54 5.91
N GLY A 18 -12.27 -0.33 6.70
CA GLY A 18 -13.17 0.05 7.78
C GLY A 18 -12.50 0.98 8.80
N THR A 19 -11.24 0.66 9.18
CA THR A 19 -10.47 1.49 10.11
C THR A 19 -10.17 2.88 9.51
N VAL A 20 -9.78 2.95 8.24
CA VAL A 20 -9.51 4.22 7.56
C VAL A 20 -10.77 5.06 7.44
N VAL A 21 -11.87 4.46 6.99
CA VAL A 21 -13.17 5.15 6.88
C VAL A 21 -13.61 5.69 8.24
N ALA A 22 -13.49 4.89 9.31
CA ALA A 22 -13.82 5.32 10.66
C ALA A 22 -12.93 6.48 11.12
N THR A 23 -11.63 6.43 10.84
CA THR A 23 -10.67 7.49 11.22
C THR A 23 -10.98 8.80 10.47
N VAL A 24 -11.21 8.72 9.16
CA VAL A 24 -11.58 9.90 8.34
C VAL A 24 -12.92 10.48 8.78
N ALA A 25 -13.92 9.64 9.07
CA ALA A 25 -15.21 10.08 9.57
C ALA A 25 -15.09 10.77 10.93
N LEU A 26 -14.31 10.21 11.86
CA LEU A 26 -14.04 10.83 13.17
C LEU A 26 -13.34 12.18 13.03
N ALA A 27 -12.35 12.28 12.15
CA ALA A 27 -11.66 13.54 11.88
C ALA A 27 -12.64 14.58 11.29
N ALA A 28 -13.49 14.20 10.32
CA ALA A 28 -14.47 15.09 9.73
C ALA A 28 -15.51 15.57 10.77
N VAL A 29 -16.03 14.66 11.61
CA VAL A 29 -16.96 15.03 12.71
C VAL A 29 -16.29 15.96 13.72
N GLY A 30 -15.03 15.72 14.07
CA GLY A 30 -14.25 16.60 14.94
C GLY A 30 -14.08 18.02 14.38
N MET A 31 -13.79 18.14 13.07
CA MET A 31 -13.69 19.43 12.39
C MET A 31 -15.02 20.17 12.37
N LEU A 32 -16.12 19.48 12.05
CA LEU A 32 -17.48 20.07 12.09
C LEU A 32 -17.85 20.53 13.50
N ALA A 33 -17.54 19.74 14.53
CA ALA A 33 -17.85 20.06 15.91
C ALA A 33 -17.06 21.27 16.44
N THR A 34 -15.88 21.54 15.86
CA THR A 34 -15.01 22.69 16.23
C THR A 34 -15.22 23.92 15.34
N GLY A 35 -16.18 23.88 14.39
CA GLY A 35 -16.46 24.98 13.46
C GLY A 35 -15.38 25.17 12.39
N GLN A 36 -14.61 24.13 12.07
CA GLN A 36 -13.57 24.15 11.05
C GLN A 36 -14.05 23.54 9.72
N ASP A 37 -15.26 23.84 9.35
CA ASP A 37 -15.95 23.40 8.12
C ASP A 37 -15.24 23.88 6.83
N ILE A 38 -14.58 25.04 6.89
CA ILE A 38 -13.79 25.56 5.76
C ILE A 38 -12.61 24.60 5.43
N LEU A 39 -11.95 24.06 6.44
CA LEU A 39 -10.87 23.08 6.27
C LEU A 39 -11.38 21.78 5.65
N LEU A 40 -12.60 21.37 5.94
CA LEU A 40 -13.21 20.20 5.31
C LEU A 40 -13.44 20.39 3.80
N GLY A 41 -13.76 21.60 3.36
CA GLY A 41 -13.89 21.93 1.94
C GLY A 41 -12.58 21.82 1.20
N GLU A 42 -11.49 22.30 1.78
CA GLU A 42 -10.13 22.23 1.21
C GLU A 42 -9.55 20.83 1.26
N LEU A 43 -9.74 20.12 2.37
CA LEU A 43 -9.23 18.75 2.58
C LEU A 43 -10.07 17.68 1.87
N GLY A 44 -11.32 17.96 1.50
CA GLY A 44 -12.29 16.95 1.07
C GLY A 44 -11.77 16.08 -0.09
N THR A 45 -11.22 16.69 -1.14
CA THR A 45 -10.66 15.98 -2.28
C THR A 45 -9.43 15.15 -1.87
N ALA A 46 -8.55 15.70 -1.05
CA ALA A 46 -7.36 15.00 -0.56
C ALA A 46 -7.74 13.80 0.31
N LEU A 47 -8.75 13.92 1.17
CA LEU A 47 -9.24 12.83 2.03
C LEU A 47 -9.89 11.70 1.23
N ILE A 48 -10.66 12.01 0.18
CA ILE A 48 -11.25 10.99 -0.70
C ILE A 48 -10.14 10.19 -1.39
N TRP A 49 -9.17 10.88 -1.99
CA TRP A 49 -8.04 10.21 -2.65
C TRP A 49 -7.14 9.48 -1.67
N PHE A 50 -6.95 10.01 -0.46
CA PHE A 50 -6.27 9.27 0.61
C PHE A 50 -6.95 7.94 0.89
N GLY A 51 -8.27 7.93 1.09
CA GLY A 51 -9.02 6.70 1.35
C GLY A 51 -8.90 5.69 0.21
N ILE A 52 -9.03 6.14 -1.05
CA ILE A 52 -8.93 5.28 -2.23
C ILE A 52 -7.51 4.69 -2.35
N LEU A 53 -6.48 5.53 -2.38
CA LEU A 53 -5.10 5.10 -2.56
C LEU A 53 -4.62 4.27 -1.38
N PHE A 54 -5.03 4.58 -0.15
CA PHE A 54 -4.70 3.79 1.03
C PHE A 54 -5.33 2.40 0.97
N ALA A 55 -6.58 2.27 0.54
CA ALA A 55 -7.24 0.98 0.39
C ALA A 55 -6.46 0.06 -0.56
N PHE A 56 -6.11 0.56 -1.74
CA PHE A 56 -5.33 -0.21 -2.71
C PHE A 56 -3.87 -0.41 -2.29
N GLY A 57 -3.26 0.58 -1.64
CA GLY A 57 -1.93 0.45 -1.04
C GLY A 57 -1.87 -0.65 0.01
N PHE A 58 -2.92 -0.75 0.84
CA PHE A 58 -3.04 -1.84 1.82
C PHE A 58 -3.18 -3.21 1.13
N VAL A 59 -3.95 -3.32 0.04
CA VAL A 59 -4.05 -4.55 -0.76
C VAL A 59 -2.67 -4.94 -1.32
N LEU A 60 -1.90 -3.97 -1.82
CA LEU A 60 -0.54 -4.20 -2.31
C LEU A 60 0.35 -4.78 -1.21
N LEU A 61 0.36 -4.16 -0.03
CA LEU A 61 1.16 -4.63 1.12
C LEU A 61 0.70 -6.01 1.60
N ALA A 62 -0.59 -6.24 1.72
CA ALA A 62 -1.13 -7.53 2.10
C ALA A 62 -0.72 -8.63 1.11
N ALA A 63 -0.74 -8.36 -0.20
CA ALA A 63 -0.28 -9.27 -1.23
C ALA A 63 1.23 -9.56 -1.13
N MET A 64 2.05 -8.53 -0.86
CA MET A 64 3.49 -8.68 -0.68
C MET A 64 3.84 -9.51 0.56
N TYR A 65 3.19 -9.23 1.70
CA TYR A 65 3.38 -10.03 2.92
C TYR A 65 2.90 -11.46 2.76
N ALA A 66 1.80 -11.69 2.05
CA ALA A 66 1.33 -13.04 1.74
C ALA A 66 2.30 -13.82 0.85
N ALA A 67 2.88 -13.16 -0.16
CA ALA A 67 3.92 -13.75 -1.01
C ALA A 67 5.21 -14.04 -0.22
N ALA A 68 5.64 -13.11 0.64
CA ALA A 68 6.79 -13.27 1.50
C ALA A 68 6.60 -14.44 2.50
N ALA A 69 5.42 -14.55 3.11
CA ALA A 69 5.09 -15.63 4.02
C ALA A 69 5.10 -17.02 3.36
N ALA A 70 4.79 -17.10 2.05
CA ALA A 70 4.86 -18.35 1.29
C ALA A 70 6.30 -18.89 1.08
N LEU A 71 7.32 -18.04 1.28
CA LEU A 71 8.73 -18.43 1.16
C LEU A 71 9.30 -19.05 2.44
N VAL A 72 8.57 -19.04 3.54
CA VAL A 72 9.07 -19.38 4.88
C VAL A 72 8.35 -20.58 5.45
N SER A 73 9.10 -21.58 5.89
CA SER A 73 8.57 -22.77 6.56
C SER A 73 8.65 -22.67 8.09
N ARG A 74 9.52 -21.81 8.63
CA ARG A 74 9.77 -21.65 10.07
C ARG A 74 9.47 -20.23 10.53
N GLN A 75 8.88 -20.07 11.70
CA GLN A 75 8.59 -18.76 12.29
C GLN A 75 9.85 -17.89 12.51
N GLU A 76 10.99 -18.52 12.79
CA GLU A 76 12.28 -17.84 12.98
C GLU A 76 12.77 -17.08 11.73
N ASP A 77 12.37 -17.53 10.54
CA ASP A 77 12.77 -16.96 9.27
C ASP A 77 11.85 -15.83 8.76
N ILE A 78 10.70 -15.59 9.41
CA ILE A 78 9.71 -14.59 8.98
C ILE A 78 10.35 -13.21 8.87
N GLY A 79 11.16 -12.79 9.84
CA GLY A 79 11.82 -11.50 9.84
C GLY A 79 12.69 -11.26 8.61
N SER A 80 13.38 -12.29 8.14
CA SER A 80 14.30 -12.18 6.99
C SER A 80 13.60 -11.91 5.66
N VAL A 81 12.34 -12.31 5.50
CA VAL A 81 11.56 -12.11 4.27
C VAL A 81 10.60 -10.91 4.37
N THR A 82 10.21 -10.52 5.59
CA THR A 82 9.35 -9.36 5.81
C THR A 82 10.14 -8.04 5.89
N SER A 83 11.38 -8.07 6.35
CA SER A 83 12.23 -6.87 6.45
C SER A 83 12.42 -6.13 5.11
N PRO A 84 12.67 -6.79 3.97
CA PRO A 84 12.74 -6.10 2.69
C PRO A 84 11.43 -5.40 2.31
N VAL A 85 10.28 -6.02 2.60
CA VAL A 85 8.96 -5.42 2.36
C VAL A 85 8.77 -4.17 3.21
N MET A 86 9.17 -4.24 4.49
CA MET A 86 9.16 -3.08 5.38
C MET A 86 10.02 -1.94 4.85
N MET A 87 11.23 -2.22 4.37
CA MET A 87 12.13 -1.19 3.83
C MET A 87 11.54 -0.50 2.60
N LEU A 88 10.85 -1.23 1.72
CA LEU A 88 10.17 -0.66 0.55
C LEU A 88 9.10 0.37 0.93
N VAL A 89 8.51 0.27 2.11
CA VAL A 89 7.52 1.23 2.62
C VAL A 89 8.20 2.35 3.42
N MET A 90 9.14 1.98 4.31
CA MET A 90 9.75 2.92 5.24
C MET A 90 10.65 3.94 4.54
N ILE A 91 11.42 3.53 3.52
CA ILE A 91 12.33 4.44 2.81
C ILE A 91 11.54 5.57 2.12
N PRO A 92 10.52 5.30 1.27
CA PRO A 92 9.73 6.37 0.67
C PRO A 92 8.97 7.21 1.71
N PHE A 93 8.50 6.59 2.79
CA PHE A 93 7.82 7.31 3.87
C PHE A 93 8.74 8.32 4.55
N PHE A 94 9.95 7.93 4.89
CA PHE A 94 10.94 8.86 5.45
C PHE A 94 11.36 9.95 4.45
N LEU A 95 11.47 9.62 3.16
CA LEU A 95 11.74 10.63 2.13
C LEU A 95 10.64 11.70 2.08
N ILE A 96 9.38 11.31 2.22
CA ILE A 96 8.26 12.27 2.29
C ILE A 96 8.41 13.16 3.54
N ILE A 97 8.72 12.58 4.71
CA ILE A 97 8.84 13.34 5.96
C ILE A 97 10.01 14.32 5.91
N PHE A 98 11.17 13.89 5.42
CA PHE A 98 12.37 14.75 5.40
C PHE A 98 12.35 15.79 4.28
N PHE A 99 11.59 15.57 3.23
CA PHE A 99 11.53 16.44 2.05
C PHE A 99 10.09 16.88 1.74
N PHE A 100 9.25 17.03 2.77
CA PHE A 100 7.83 17.39 2.60
C PHE A 100 7.61 18.77 1.94
N ASP A 101 8.59 19.64 2.01
CA ASP A 101 8.63 20.98 1.42
C ASP A 101 9.24 20.99 0.01
N ASN A 102 9.72 19.86 -0.49
CA ASN A 102 10.30 19.75 -1.81
C ASN A 102 9.29 19.18 -2.83
N PRO A 103 8.75 20.03 -3.75
CA PRO A 103 7.72 19.59 -4.70
C PRO A 103 8.19 18.48 -5.64
N GLN A 104 9.49 18.44 -5.99
CA GLN A 104 10.03 17.42 -6.88
C GLN A 104 10.03 16.04 -6.23
N VAL A 105 10.43 15.97 -4.95
CA VAL A 105 10.41 14.72 -4.18
C VAL A 105 8.99 14.24 -3.99
N LEU A 106 8.06 15.11 -3.59
CA LEU A 106 6.65 14.77 -3.43
C LEU A 106 6.04 14.29 -4.75
N THR A 107 6.41 14.93 -5.88
CA THR A 107 5.93 14.49 -7.20
C THR A 107 6.38 13.07 -7.52
N VAL A 108 7.66 12.75 -7.34
CA VAL A 108 8.16 11.40 -7.59
C VAL A 108 7.50 10.39 -6.64
N MET A 109 7.43 10.72 -5.34
CA MET A 109 6.85 9.83 -4.31
C MET A 109 5.35 9.60 -4.53
N SER A 110 4.63 10.52 -5.16
CA SER A 110 3.20 10.36 -5.46
C SER A 110 2.89 9.31 -6.52
N TYR A 111 3.88 8.88 -7.31
CA TYR A 111 3.76 7.80 -8.29
C TYR A 111 4.42 6.49 -7.83
N VAL A 112 5.19 6.50 -6.76
CA VAL A 112 5.72 5.27 -6.16
C VAL A 112 4.61 4.55 -5.41
N PRO A 113 4.28 3.27 -5.72
CA PRO A 113 3.10 2.58 -5.18
C PRO A 113 3.04 2.53 -3.65
N PHE A 114 4.20 2.48 -2.99
CA PHE A 114 4.30 2.38 -1.52
C PHE A 114 4.09 3.70 -0.79
N SER A 115 4.35 4.82 -1.45
CA SER A 115 4.24 6.17 -0.89
C SER A 115 3.08 6.98 -1.49
N ALA A 116 2.53 6.54 -2.61
CA ALA A 116 1.41 7.19 -3.28
C ALA A 116 0.22 7.50 -2.34
N PRO A 117 -0.19 6.59 -1.43
CA PRO A 117 -1.26 6.87 -0.47
C PRO A 117 -1.02 8.06 0.45
N THR A 118 0.23 8.44 0.65
CA THR A 118 0.62 9.58 1.51
C THR A 118 0.98 10.81 0.67
N ALA A 119 1.84 10.65 -0.33
CA ALA A 119 2.37 11.77 -1.10
C ALA A 119 1.33 12.43 -2.01
N MET A 120 0.46 11.66 -2.65
CA MET A 120 -0.55 12.22 -3.57
C MET A 120 -1.60 13.07 -2.84
N PRO A 121 -2.21 12.65 -1.72
CA PRO A 121 -3.11 13.49 -0.96
C PRO A 121 -2.45 14.76 -0.41
N MET A 122 -1.17 14.70 -0.02
CA MET A 122 -0.41 15.89 0.40
C MET A 122 -0.29 16.89 -0.76
N ARG A 123 0.06 16.44 -1.96
CA ARG A 123 0.14 17.31 -3.15
C ARG A 123 -1.21 17.92 -3.52
N LEU A 124 -2.29 17.14 -3.40
CA LEU A 124 -3.64 17.64 -3.61
C LEU A 124 -4.01 18.73 -2.61
N TYR A 125 -3.63 18.56 -1.36
CA TYR A 125 -3.86 19.55 -0.30
C TYR A 125 -3.06 20.83 -0.53
N PHE A 126 -1.79 20.73 -0.97
CA PHE A 126 -0.96 21.89 -1.30
C PHE A 126 -1.34 22.56 -2.63
N GLY A 127 -2.23 21.97 -3.42
CA GLY A 127 -2.60 22.47 -4.74
C GLY A 127 -1.56 22.21 -5.84
N ASP A 128 -0.59 21.33 -5.57
CA ASP A 128 0.54 21.02 -6.47
C ASP A 128 0.26 19.83 -7.39
N ALA A 129 -0.94 19.28 -7.38
CA ALA A 129 -1.33 18.13 -8.21
C ALA A 129 -2.44 18.50 -9.19
N ALA A 130 -2.28 18.15 -10.46
CA ALA A 130 -3.34 18.27 -11.45
C ALA A 130 -4.44 17.23 -11.21
N TRP A 131 -5.67 17.52 -11.61
CA TRP A 131 -6.85 16.67 -11.37
C TRP A 131 -6.73 15.23 -11.90
N TRP A 132 -5.91 14.98 -12.91
CA TRP A 132 -5.69 13.67 -13.52
C TRP A 132 -4.57 12.86 -12.85
N GLU A 133 -3.67 13.50 -12.11
CA GLU A 133 -2.51 12.84 -11.49
C GLU A 133 -2.89 11.75 -10.47
N PRO A 134 -3.91 11.93 -9.62
CA PRO A 134 -4.35 10.86 -8.72
C PRO A 134 -4.86 9.61 -9.45
N ILE A 135 -5.45 9.80 -10.64
CA ILE A 135 -5.93 8.68 -11.48
C ILE A 135 -4.75 7.89 -12.03
N VAL A 136 -3.70 8.57 -12.47
CA VAL A 136 -2.46 7.92 -12.95
C VAL A 136 -1.77 7.18 -11.80
N SER A 137 -1.67 7.81 -10.63
CA SER A 137 -1.11 7.20 -9.43
C SER A 137 -1.87 5.92 -9.05
N LEU A 138 -3.19 5.96 -9.07
CA LEU A 138 -4.03 4.78 -8.85
C LEU A 138 -3.77 3.70 -9.92
N GLY A 139 -3.62 4.09 -11.18
CA GLY A 139 -3.30 3.17 -12.27
C GLY A 139 -1.97 2.44 -12.04
N VAL A 140 -0.91 3.17 -11.64
CA VAL A 140 0.39 2.59 -11.30
C VAL A 140 0.26 1.63 -10.12
N LEU A 141 -0.51 2.00 -9.11
CA LEU A 141 -0.76 1.17 -7.93
C LEU A 141 -1.48 -0.14 -8.29
N LEU A 142 -2.53 -0.07 -9.14
CA LEU A 142 -3.27 -1.25 -9.62
C LEU A 142 -2.39 -2.20 -10.45
N VAL A 143 -1.56 -1.66 -11.34
CA VAL A 143 -0.58 -2.44 -12.10
C VAL A 143 0.41 -3.14 -11.15
N SER A 144 0.90 -2.43 -10.13
CA SER A 144 1.81 -2.99 -9.13
C SER A 144 1.15 -4.13 -8.34
N ILE A 145 -0.12 -3.99 -7.95
CA ILE A 145 -0.91 -5.07 -7.32
C ILE A 145 -0.98 -6.29 -8.24
N GLY A 146 -1.29 -6.08 -9.52
CA GLY A 146 -1.35 -7.15 -10.51
C GLY A 146 -0.03 -7.92 -10.63
N ILE A 147 1.10 -7.19 -10.69
CA ILE A 147 2.44 -7.78 -10.76
C ILE A 147 2.73 -8.60 -9.49
N VAL A 148 2.46 -8.05 -8.31
CA VAL A 148 2.71 -8.73 -7.03
C VAL A 148 1.84 -9.98 -6.87
N LEU A 149 0.55 -9.91 -7.24
CA LEU A 149 -0.34 -11.06 -7.19
C LEU A 149 0.08 -12.15 -8.18
N TRP A 150 0.50 -11.78 -9.38
CA TRP A 150 1.03 -12.74 -10.36
C TRP A 150 2.31 -13.40 -9.85
N ALA A 151 3.29 -12.64 -9.38
CA ALA A 151 4.53 -13.17 -8.83
C ALA A 151 4.27 -14.03 -7.57
N GLY A 152 3.41 -13.55 -6.66
CA GLY A 152 3.03 -14.25 -5.44
C GLY A 152 2.33 -15.57 -5.71
N SER A 153 1.47 -15.64 -6.73
CA SER A 153 0.81 -16.90 -7.11
C SER A 153 1.82 -17.95 -7.62
N ARG A 154 2.81 -17.52 -8.41
CA ARG A 154 3.89 -18.41 -8.88
C ARG A 154 4.78 -18.90 -7.73
N ILE A 155 5.16 -18.01 -6.85
CA ILE A 155 5.93 -18.36 -5.64
C ILE A 155 5.18 -19.40 -4.82
N TYR A 156 3.88 -19.19 -4.60
CA TYR A 156 3.04 -20.10 -3.82
C TYR A 156 2.91 -21.49 -4.46
N GLU A 157 2.66 -21.56 -5.78
CA GLU A 157 2.57 -22.82 -6.52
C GLU A 157 3.89 -23.62 -6.44
N ASN A 158 5.03 -22.95 -6.61
CA ASN A 158 6.33 -23.59 -6.59
C ASN A 158 6.82 -23.98 -5.17
N SER A 159 6.35 -23.27 -4.12
CA SER A 159 6.71 -23.57 -2.72
C SER A 159 5.99 -24.80 -2.18
N ILE A 160 4.73 -25.01 -2.56
CA ILE A 160 3.95 -26.17 -2.11
C ILE A 160 4.52 -27.49 -2.64
N MET A 161 5.16 -27.47 -3.81
CA MET A 161 5.74 -28.66 -4.43
C MET A 161 7.11 -29.05 -3.87
N ARG A 162 7.72 -28.22 -3.02
CA ARG A 162 9.05 -28.45 -2.42
C ARG A 162 8.93 -28.48 -0.91
N THR A 163 8.64 -29.65 -0.36
CA THR A 163 8.65 -29.88 1.11
C THR A 163 10.09 -29.92 1.63
N GLY A 164 10.51 -28.94 2.45
CA GLY A 164 11.61 -29.09 3.37
C GLY A 164 12.84 -28.20 3.24
N ALA A 165 12.91 -27.23 2.32
CA ALA A 165 14.07 -26.33 2.23
C ALA A 165 13.66 -24.88 1.90
N ARG A 166 14.48 -23.95 2.40
CA ARG A 166 14.36 -22.51 2.08
C ARG A 166 14.52 -22.28 0.59
N VAL A 167 13.45 -21.88 -0.10
CA VAL A 167 13.48 -21.62 -1.54
C VAL A 167 14.03 -20.21 -1.78
N LYS A 168 15.11 -20.07 -2.55
CA LYS A 168 15.60 -18.74 -2.97
C LYS A 168 14.59 -18.12 -3.94
N LEU A 169 14.39 -16.81 -3.84
CA LEU A 169 13.43 -16.05 -4.65
C LEU A 169 13.62 -16.25 -6.16
N ALA A 170 14.89 -16.34 -6.59
CA ALA A 170 15.28 -16.60 -7.98
C ALA A 170 14.82 -17.97 -8.51
N ASP A 171 14.79 -18.98 -7.64
CA ASP A 171 14.41 -20.35 -8.01
C ASP A 171 12.87 -20.53 -7.97
N ALA A 172 12.17 -19.72 -7.15
CA ALA A 172 10.72 -19.75 -7.04
C ALA A 172 10.01 -19.10 -8.25
N ILE A 173 10.69 -18.20 -8.97
CA ILE A 173 10.13 -17.50 -10.14
C ILE A 173 10.42 -18.26 -11.44
N LYS A 174 11.50 -19.04 -11.51
CA LYS A 174 11.96 -19.74 -12.73
C LYS A 174 11.36 -21.14 -12.95
N GLY A 175 10.74 -21.73 -11.95
CA GLY A 175 10.04 -23.02 -12.05
C GLY A 175 8.65 -22.85 -12.61
#